data_09c3de379f37e7e32b8ceb9ef056ca03
#
_entry.id   09c3de379f37e7e32b8ceb9ef056ca03
#
_cell.length_a   1.000
_cell.length_b   1.000
_cell.length_c   1.000
_cell.angle_alpha   90.00
_cell.angle_beta   90.00
_cell.angle_gamma   90.00
#
_symmetry.space_group_name_H-M   'P 1'
#
loop_
_entity.id
_entity.type
_entity.pdbx_description
1 polymer ?
#
loop_
_entity_poly.entity_id
_entity_poly.type
_entity_poly.pdbx_seq_one_letter_code
_entity_poly.pdbx_strand_id
1 'polypeptide(L)'
;MKNLSQHKEKVNARELLVQALYEYSFGHNEAKSIEESFRKDFTKTKVDYIFFRNTFNHITENIKKLKETILESAEFEVFGIKSIETMEENILLIIIAENTLDQTPREILIDEGVRLSKKFCSENSYKFINATLEKILES
;
A
#
# COMPACT_ATOMS: atom_id res chain seq x y z
N MET A 1 0.69 -11.65 -22.38
CA MET A 1 1.87 -11.61 -21.50
C MET A 1 2.20 -10.17 -21.13
N LYS A 2 2.29 -9.88 -19.85
CA LYS A 2 2.62 -8.51 -19.44
C LYS A 2 4.07 -8.20 -19.77
N ASN A 3 4.29 -7.03 -20.33
CA ASN A 3 5.59 -6.48 -20.59
C ASN A 3 6.34 -6.30 -19.25
N LEU A 4 7.61 -6.68 -19.19
CA LEU A 4 8.42 -6.52 -17.99
C LEU A 4 8.52 -5.06 -17.54
N SER A 5 8.53 -4.12 -18.49
CA SER A 5 8.58 -2.69 -18.16
C SER A 5 7.29 -2.22 -17.48
N GLN A 6 6.12 -2.74 -17.88
CA GLN A 6 4.85 -2.42 -17.24
C GLN A 6 4.80 -2.96 -15.81
N HIS A 7 5.33 -4.14 -15.62
CA HIS A 7 5.43 -4.73 -14.29
C HIS A 7 6.30 -3.86 -13.38
N LYS A 8 7.46 -3.43 -13.89
CA LYS A 8 8.38 -2.58 -13.14
C LYS A 8 7.76 -1.21 -12.81
N GLU A 9 7.02 -0.63 -13.74
CA GLU A 9 6.36 0.65 -13.52
C GLU A 9 5.35 0.56 -12.37
N LYS A 10 4.65 -0.56 -12.26
CA LYS A 10 3.70 -0.78 -11.18
C LYS A 10 4.40 -1.05 -9.86
N VAL A 11 5.49 -1.80 -9.87
CA VAL A 11 6.34 -2.00 -8.70
C VAL A 11 6.82 -0.65 -8.16
N ASN A 12 7.32 0.21 -9.04
CA ASN A 12 7.79 1.54 -8.68
C ASN A 12 6.66 2.40 -8.11
N ALA A 13 5.47 2.31 -8.70
CA ALA A 13 4.31 3.06 -8.23
C ALA A 13 3.92 2.66 -6.81
N ARG A 14 3.98 1.37 -6.48
CA ARG A 14 3.67 0.90 -5.12
C ARG A 14 4.65 1.49 -4.10
N GLU A 15 5.93 1.57 -4.46
CA GLU A 15 6.92 2.16 -3.56
C GLU A 15 6.69 3.65 -3.35
N LEU A 16 6.30 4.37 -4.40
CA LEU A 16 5.95 5.78 -4.27
C LEU A 16 4.69 5.96 -3.42
N LEU A 17 3.73 5.05 -3.53
CA LEU A 17 2.52 5.09 -2.71
C LEU A 17 2.85 5.00 -1.22
N VAL A 18 3.81 4.16 -0.84
CA VAL A 18 4.24 4.08 0.56
C VAL A 18 4.71 5.46 1.04
N GLN A 19 5.53 6.13 0.24
CA GLN A 19 6.06 7.44 0.57
C GLN A 19 4.97 8.51 0.61
N ALA A 20 4.07 8.51 -0.36
CA ALA A 20 2.99 9.49 -0.43
C ALA A 20 2.02 9.34 0.75
N LEU A 21 1.69 8.11 1.13
CA LEU A 21 0.82 7.88 2.28
C LEU A 21 1.51 8.25 3.59
N TYR A 22 2.82 8.07 3.67
CA TYR A 22 3.57 8.48 4.84
C TYR A 22 3.45 10.00 5.01
N GLU A 23 3.64 10.76 3.93
CA GLU A 23 3.46 12.21 3.95
C GLU A 23 2.03 12.59 4.33
N TYR A 24 1.05 11.91 3.74
CA TYR A 24 -0.35 12.15 4.04
C TYR A 24 -0.69 11.92 5.52
N SER A 25 -0.05 10.94 6.14
CA SER A 25 -0.31 10.59 7.54
C SER A 25 0.07 11.70 8.53
N PHE A 26 0.91 12.63 8.14
CA PHE A 26 1.27 13.77 9.00
C PHE A 26 0.18 14.85 9.04
N GLY A 27 -0.75 14.85 8.09
CA GLY A 27 -1.86 15.79 8.09
C GLY A 27 -1.52 17.23 7.72
N HIS A 28 -0.32 17.48 7.20
CA HIS A 28 0.11 18.84 6.84
C HIS A 28 -0.34 19.27 5.46
N ASN A 29 -0.52 18.33 4.55
CA ASN A 29 -0.85 18.63 3.16
C ASN A 29 -2.09 17.84 2.73
N GLU A 30 -2.86 18.45 1.83
CA GLU A 30 -4.02 17.78 1.25
C GLU A 30 -3.60 16.70 0.26
N ALA A 31 -4.44 15.67 0.10
CA ALA A 31 -4.16 14.57 -0.81
C ALA A 31 -3.83 15.04 -2.23
N LYS A 32 -4.60 15.99 -2.74
CA LYS A 32 -4.38 16.52 -4.09
C LYS A 32 -2.99 17.13 -4.24
N SER A 33 -2.55 17.90 -3.25
CA SER A 33 -1.22 18.54 -3.29
C SER A 33 -0.11 17.50 -3.26
N ILE A 34 -0.28 16.45 -2.46
CA ILE A 34 0.70 15.38 -2.36
C ILE A 34 0.81 14.64 -3.70
N GLU A 35 -0.32 14.27 -4.30
CA GLU A 35 -0.33 13.58 -5.59
C GLU A 35 0.37 14.42 -6.67
N GLU A 36 0.06 15.71 -6.74
CA GLU A 36 0.69 16.60 -7.72
C GLU A 36 2.19 16.73 -7.52
N SER A 37 2.63 16.81 -6.27
CA SER A 37 4.05 16.89 -5.93
C SER A 37 4.81 15.64 -6.40
N PHE A 38 4.27 14.46 -6.12
CA PHE A 38 4.90 13.22 -6.54
C PHE A 38 4.95 13.09 -8.05
N ARG A 39 3.90 13.52 -8.74
CA ARG A 39 3.87 13.48 -10.20
C ARG A 39 4.99 14.31 -10.82
N LYS A 40 5.30 15.46 -10.24
CA LYS A 40 6.37 16.34 -10.74
C LYS A 40 7.76 15.80 -10.44
N ASP A 41 7.94 15.28 -9.22
CA ASP A 41 9.27 14.93 -8.73
C ASP A 41 9.83 13.65 -9.33
N PHE A 42 8.99 12.76 -9.86
CA PHE A 42 9.42 11.46 -10.35
C PHE A 42 9.30 11.30 -11.86
N THR A 43 9.48 12.40 -12.59
CA THR A 43 9.42 12.39 -14.05
C THR A 43 10.49 11.51 -14.69
N LYS A 44 11.61 11.29 -14.01
CA LYS A 44 12.73 10.49 -14.53
C LYS A 44 12.58 9.00 -14.23
N THR A 45 11.71 8.63 -13.31
CA THR A 45 11.49 7.24 -12.94
C THR A 45 10.27 6.73 -13.68
N LYS A 46 10.38 5.54 -14.26
CA LYS A 46 9.22 4.95 -14.93
C LYS A 46 8.24 4.44 -13.89
N VAL A 47 7.10 5.13 -13.82
CA VAL A 47 6.06 4.84 -12.84
C VAL A 47 4.71 4.80 -13.56
N ASP A 48 3.89 3.86 -13.17
CA ASP A 48 2.50 3.83 -13.63
C ASP A 48 1.72 4.89 -12.85
N TYR A 49 1.68 6.12 -13.37
CA TYR A 49 1.03 7.23 -12.69
C TYR A 49 -0.49 7.12 -12.63
N ILE A 50 -1.09 6.47 -13.58
CA ILE A 50 -2.54 6.26 -13.56
C ILE A 50 -2.87 5.36 -12.37
N PHE A 51 -2.12 4.28 -12.22
CA PHE A 51 -2.27 3.38 -11.08
C PHE A 51 -1.99 4.11 -9.76
N PHE A 52 -0.89 4.87 -9.69
CA PHE A 52 -0.53 5.63 -8.50
C PHE A 52 -1.66 6.58 -8.10
N ARG A 53 -2.12 7.40 -9.03
CA ARG A 53 -3.15 8.40 -8.76
C ARG A 53 -4.47 7.77 -8.32
N ASN A 54 -4.92 6.77 -9.08
CA ASN A 54 -6.19 6.13 -8.77
C ASN A 54 -6.16 5.43 -7.42
N THR A 55 -5.05 4.76 -7.13
CA THR A 55 -4.89 4.05 -5.85
C THR A 55 -4.80 5.03 -4.69
N PHE A 56 -3.99 6.08 -4.83
CA PHE A 56 -3.85 7.09 -3.79
C PHE A 56 -5.18 7.79 -3.49
N ASN A 57 -5.91 8.18 -4.53
CA ASN A 57 -7.20 8.84 -4.36
C ASN A 57 -8.22 7.90 -3.72
N HIS A 58 -8.25 6.65 -4.12
CA HIS A 58 -9.15 5.67 -3.52
C HIS A 58 -8.88 5.53 -2.02
N ILE A 59 -7.61 5.43 -1.65
CA ILE A 59 -7.22 5.29 -0.25
C ILE A 59 -7.63 6.51 0.56
N THR A 60 -7.29 7.72 0.10
CA THR A 60 -7.57 8.93 0.86
C THR A 60 -9.06 9.23 0.96
N GLU A 61 -9.82 8.90 -0.07
CA GLU A 61 -11.28 9.08 -0.06
C GLU A 61 -12.01 8.06 0.82
N ASN A 62 -11.40 6.91 1.08
CA ASN A 62 -12.00 5.83 1.85
C ASN A 62 -11.18 5.44 3.08
N ILE A 63 -10.36 6.35 3.56
CA ILE A 63 -9.34 6.05 4.57
C ILE A 63 -9.92 5.45 5.85
N LYS A 64 -11.03 6.00 6.33
CA LYS A 64 -11.65 5.52 7.57
C LYS A 64 -12.14 4.10 7.45
N LYS A 65 -12.84 3.80 6.36
CA LYS A 65 -13.38 2.47 6.10
C LYS A 65 -12.28 1.44 5.92
N LEU A 66 -11.23 1.81 5.19
CA LEU A 66 -10.10 0.91 4.95
C LEU A 66 -9.36 0.60 6.25
N LYS A 67 -9.17 1.60 7.11
CA LYS A 67 -8.54 1.37 8.42
C LYS A 67 -9.38 0.46 9.30
N GLU A 68 -10.69 0.60 9.26
CA GLU A 68 -11.59 -0.30 10.00
C GLU A 68 -11.45 -1.75 9.52
N THR A 69 -11.36 -1.95 8.21
CA THR A 69 -11.15 -3.28 7.64
C THR A 69 -9.86 -3.91 8.14
N ILE A 70 -8.78 -3.13 8.19
CA ILE A 70 -7.50 -3.59 8.69
C ILE A 70 -7.60 -4.02 10.15
N LEU A 71 -8.21 -3.18 10.99
CA LEU A 71 -8.33 -3.47 12.42
C LEU A 71 -9.16 -4.73 12.69
N GLU A 72 -10.19 -4.97 11.91
CA GLU A 72 -11.02 -6.16 12.05
C GLU A 72 -10.25 -7.45 11.75
N SER A 73 -9.23 -7.37 10.90
CA SER A 73 -8.47 -8.55 10.46
C SER A 73 -7.14 -8.72 11.17
N ALA A 74 -6.64 -7.69 11.85
CA ALA A 74 -5.34 -7.73 12.49
C ALA A 74 -5.39 -8.59 13.77
N GLU A 75 -4.47 -9.54 13.88
CA GLU A 75 -4.39 -10.43 15.03
C GLU A 75 -3.29 -9.96 15.98
N PHE A 76 -3.61 -8.94 16.77
CA PHE A 76 -2.65 -8.31 17.66
C PHE A 76 -2.02 -9.29 18.67
N GLU A 77 -2.83 -10.15 19.26
CA GLU A 77 -2.35 -11.10 20.27
C GLU A 77 -1.40 -12.14 19.69
N VAL A 78 -1.73 -12.65 18.50
CA VAL A 78 -0.92 -13.68 17.84
C VAL A 78 0.50 -13.17 17.58
N PHE A 79 0.65 -11.90 17.23
CA PHE A 79 1.96 -11.33 16.92
C PHE A 79 2.56 -10.51 18.06
N GLY A 80 1.87 -10.45 19.21
CA GLY A 80 2.38 -9.76 20.38
C GLY A 80 2.54 -8.26 20.18
N ILE A 81 1.70 -7.65 19.35
CA ILE A 81 1.77 -6.21 19.07
C ILE A 81 0.56 -5.50 19.68
N LYS A 82 0.75 -4.24 20.06
CA LYS A 82 -0.29 -3.43 20.68
C LYS A 82 -1.02 -2.55 19.68
N SER A 83 -0.33 -2.17 18.60
CA SER A 83 -0.89 -1.31 17.58
C SER A 83 -0.15 -1.53 16.28
N ILE A 84 -0.78 -1.12 15.17
CA ILE A 84 -0.18 -1.21 13.84
C ILE A 84 0.68 0.03 13.63
N GLU A 85 1.91 -0.17 13.17
CA GLU A 85 2.79 0.94 12.83
C GLU A 85 2.31 1.64 11.56
N THR A 86 2.60 2.93 11.43
CA THR A 86 2.16 3.73 10.29
C THR A 86 2.58 3.11 8.95
N MET A 87 3.82 2.65 8.83
CA MET A 87 4.29 2.03 7.59
C MET A 87 3.59 0.72 7.29
N GLU A 88 3.31 -0.09 8.31
CA GLU A 88 2.55 -1.33 8.16
C GLU A 88 1.15 -1.03 7.65
N GLU A 89 0.48 -0.06 8.26
CA GLU A 89 -0.86 0.34 7.85
C GLU A 89 -0.87 0.84 6.40
N ASN A 90 0.10 1.67 6.04
CA ASN A 90 0.19 2.21 4.69
C ASN A 90 0.32 1.09 3.65
N ILE A 91 1.14 0.10 3.92
CA ILE A 91 1.32 -1.05 3.01
C ILE A 91 0.01 -1.82 2.87
N LEU A 92 -0.66 -2.09 3.98
CA LEU A 92 -1.96 -2.77 3.95
C LEU A 92 -2.99 -1.99 3.14
N LEU A 93 -3.03 -0.67 3.32
CA LEU A 93 -3.94 0.20 2.57
C LEU A 93 -3.70 0.09 1.06
N ILE A 94 -2.45 0.09 0.64
CA ILE A 94 -2.08 0.02 -0.78
C ILE A 94 -2.57 -1.30 -1.39
N ILE A 95 -2.28 -2.41 -0.73
CA ILE A 95 -2.63 -3.73 -1.26
C ILE A 95 -4.14 -3.93 -1.31
N ILE A 96 -4.84 -3.49 -0.27
CA ILE A 96 -6.31 -3.60 -0.24
C ILE A 96 -6.93 -2.75 -1.36
N ALA A 97 -6.42 -1.55 -1.56
CA ALA A 97 -6.92 -0.68 -2.62
C ALA A 97 -6.67 -1.27 -4.00
N GLU A 98 -5.49 -1.82 -4.23
CA GLU A 98 -5.17 -2.47 -5.50
C GLU A 98 -6.11 -3.66 -5.76
N ASN A 99 -6.40 -4.42 -4.72
CA ASN A 99 -7.33 -5.55 -4.85
C ASN A 99 -8.71 -5.08 -5.31
N THR A 100 -9.14 -3.91 -4.86
CA THR A 100 -10.44 -3.35 -5.25
C THR A 100 -10.42 -2.78 -6.66
N LEU A 101 -9.33 -2.11 -7.05
CA LEU A 101 -9.26 -1.35 -8.30
C LEU A 101 -8.76 -2.14 -9.49
N ASP A 102 -7.94 -3.15 -9.25
CA ASP A 102 -7.29 -3.93 -10.31
C ASP A 102 -7.61 -5.42 -10.17
N GLN A 103 -7.21 -6.18 -11.19
CA GLN A 103 -7.39 -7.63 -11.18
C GLN A 103 -6.08 -8.37 -10.91
N THR A 104 -5.25 -7.79 -10.06
CA THR A 104 -3.99 -8.41 -9.68
C THR A 104 -4.26 -9.69 -8.89
N PRO A 105 -3.63 -10.81 -9.25
CA PRO A 105 -3.82 -12.06 -8.51
C PRO A 105 -3.46 -11.93 -7.04
N ARG A 106 -4.20 -12.65 -6.20
CA ARG A 106 -4.04 -12.63 -4.74
C ARG A 106 -2.59 -12.91 -4.31
N GLU A 107 -1.96 -13.91 -4.93
CA GLU A 107 -0.59 -14.29 -4.58
C GLU A 107 0.40 -13.17 -4.84
N ILE A 108 0.21 -12.44 -5.93
CA ILE A 108 1.07 -11.30 -6.27
C ILE A 108 0.86 -10.16 -5.28
N LEU A 109 -0.39 -9.91 -4.90
CA LEU A 109 -0.72 -8.89 -3.90
C LEU A 109 -0.04 -9.17 -2.56
N ILE A 110 -0.12 -10.41 -2.09
CA ILE A 110 0.51 -10.80 -0.83
C ILE A 110 2.03 -10.68 -0.95
N ASP A 111 2.61 -11.18 -2.03
CA ASP A 111 4.06 -11.08 -2.26
C ASP A 111 4.54 -9.63 -2.26
N GLU A 112 3.77 -8.74 -2.89
CA GLU A 112 4.12 -7.31 -2.92
C GLU A 112 3.99 -6.68 -1.54
N GLY A 113 2.97 -7.04 -0.77
CA GLY A 113 2.84 -6.58 0.60
C GLY A 113 4.04 -7.00 1.45
N VAL A 114 4.46 -8.24 1.32
CA VAL A 114 5.63 -8.76 2.03
C VAL A 114 6.91 -8.05 1.57
N ARG A 115 7.08 -7.88 0.27
CA ARG A 115 8.25 -7.19 -0.29
C ARG A 115 8.35 -5.75 0.24
N LEU A 116 7.26 -5.01 0.20
CA LEU A 116 7.22 -3.64 0.70
C LEU A 116 7.51 -3.59 2.20
N SER A 117 6.98 -4.55 2.94
CA SER A 117 7.21 -4.65 4.37
C SER A 117 8.70 -4.84 4.69
N LYS A 118 9.36 -5.71 3.95
CA LYS A 118 10.81 -5.95 4.15
C LYS A 118 11.64 -4.73 3.79
N LYS A 119 11.17 -3.91 2.86
CA LYS A 119 11.87 -2.70 2.45
C LYS A 119 11.64 -1.51 3.40
N PHE A 120 10.44 -1.33 3.91
CA PHE A 120 10.05 -0.12 4.62
C PHE A 120 9.74 -0.30 6.11
N CYS A 121 9.58 -1.52 6.58
CA CYS A 121 9.17 -1.78 7.96
C CYS A 121 10.26 -2.48 8.78
N SER A 122 9.96 -2.72 10.06
CA SER A 122 10.84 -3.45 10.97
C SER A 122 11.01 -4.90 10.52
N GLU A 123 12.09 -5.53 10.95
CA GLU A 123 12.53 -6.84 10.49
C GLU A 123 11.45 -7.93 10.45
N ASN A 124 10.59 -7.98 11.44
CA ASN A 124 9.58 -9.04 11.52
C ASN A 124 8.17 -8.61 11.07
N SER A 125 8.01 -7.38 10.59
CA SER A 125 6.70 -6.88 10.17
C SER A 125 6.07 -7.72 9.05
N TYR A 126 6.90 -8.31 8.17
CA TYR A 126 6.38 -9.07 7.04
C TYR A 126 5.48 -10.25 7.46
N LYS A 127 5.73 -10.83 8.62
CA LYS A 127 4.92 -11.96 9.12
C LYS A 127 3.50 -11.48 9.45
N PHE A 128 3.41 -10.34 10.11
CA PHE A 128 2.12 -9.71 10.43
C PHE A 128 1.39 -9.27 9.16
N ILE A 129 2.09 -8.64 8.25
CA ILE A 129 1.54 -8.20 6.96
C ILE A 129 1.00 -9.39 6.16
N ASN A 130 1.80 -10.46 6.05
CA ASN A 130 1.40 -11.65 5.32
C ASN A 130 0.11 -12.25 5.89
N ALA A 131 0.07 -12.46 7.20
CA ALA A 131 -1.09 -13.07 7.85
C ALA A 131 -2.34 -12.20 7.72
N THR A 132 -2.18 -10.88 7.90
CA THR A 132 -3.29 -9.93 7.79
C THR A 132 -3.84 -9.89 6.37
N LEU A 133 -2.98 -9.86 5.37
CA LEU A 133 -3.40 -9.86 3.97
C LEU A 133 -4.08 -11.18 3.57
N GLU A 134 -3.57 -12.32 4.04
CA GLU A 134 -4.22 -13.58 3.77
C GLU A 134 -5.68 -13.59 4.23
N LYS A 135 -5.92 -12.96 5.37
CA LYS A 135 -7.26 -12.86 5.93
C LYS A 135 -8.14 -11.87 5.19
N ILE A 136 -7.62 -10.67 4.90
CA ILE A 136 -8.37 -9.62 4.22
C ILE A 136 -8.69 -10.00 2.77
N LEU A 137 -7.73 -10.62 2.07
CA LEU A 137 -7.87 -10.97 0.67
C LEU A 137 -8.53 -12.33 0.44
N GLU A 138 -9.06 -12.90 1.48
CA GLU A 138 -9.82 -14.14 1.39
C GLU A 138 -11.07 -13.91 0.53
N SER A 139 -11.25 -14.73 -0.47
CA SER A 139 -12.35 -14.57 -1.41
C SER A 139 -13.59 -15.34 -0.98
#